data_155400e77406dff7d8383ff2396c76ef
#
_entry.id   155400e77406dff7d8383ff2396c76ef
#
_cell.length_a   1.000
_cell.length_b   1.000
_cell.length_c   1.000
_cell.angle_alpha   90.00
_cell.angle_beta   90.00
_cell.angle_gamma   90.00
#
_symmetry.space_group_name_H-M   'P 1'
#
loop_
_entity.id
_entity.type
_entity.pdbx_description
1 polymer ?
#
loop_
_entity_poly.entity_id
_entity_poly.type
_entity_poly.pdbx_seq_one_letter_code
_entity_poly.pdbx_strand_id
1 'polypeptide(L)'
;MKILLFANTDWYLYNFRLSLAHSLRARGHAVVLVSPDGPYGKRLRDLGFRWIAAPLDRRSLNLLREARLVHWLGRLLRDEKVDLVHGFTIKCAVYAAVAARLAGNVAYVGAVGGLG
;
A
#
# COMPACT_ATOMS: atom_id res chain seq x y z
N MET A 1 -10.16 11.60 5.53
CA MET A 1 -9.45 10.41 6.04
C MET A 1 -8.10 10.25 5.34
N LYS A 2 -7.22 9.51 5.94
CA LYS A 2 -5.93 9.19 5.31
C LYS A 2 -5.94 7.74 4.87
N ILE A 3 -5.73 7.51 3.59
CA ILE A 3 -5.87 6.21 2.94
C ILE A 3 -4.53 5.80 2.33
N LEU A 4 -4.10 4.59 2.64
CA LEU A 4 -2.87 4.02 2.10
C LEU A 4 -3.22 2.92 1.11
N LEU A 5 -2.71 3.02 -0.11
CA LEU A 5 -2.87 2.02 -1.16
C LEU A 5 -1.57 1.22 -1.27
N PHE A 6 -1.66 -0.07 -1.04
CA PHE A 6 -0.51 -0.97 -1.01
C PHE A 6 -0.57 -2.01 -2.12
N ALA A 7 0.42 -2.01 -2.98
CA ALA A 7 0.51 -2.94 -4.10
C ALA A 7 1.90 -3.58 -4.17
N ASN A 8 2.02 -4.65 -4.92
CA ASN A 8 3.27 -5.39 -5.06
C ASN A 8 4.23 -4.82 -6.11
N THR A 9 3.81 -3.81 -6.88
CA THR A 9 4.66 -3.05 -7.78
C THR A 9 4.18 -1.61 -7.90
N ASP A 10 5.10 -0.69 -8.15
CA ASP A 10 4.78 0.69 -8.48
C ASP A 10 4.10 0.78 -9.84
N TRP A 11 4.47 -0.10 -10.78
CA TRP A 11 3.84 -0.21 -12.10
C TRP A 11 2.33 -0.45 -11.98
N TYR A 12 1.93 -1.34 -11.07
CA TYR A 12 0.51 -1.65 -10.84
C TYR A 12 -0.25 -0.44 -10.34
N LEU A 13 0.33 0.30 -9.40
CA LEU A 13 -0.28 1.53 -8.89
C LEU A 13 -0.45 2.56 -9.99
N TYR A 14 0.59 2.75 -10.79
CA TYR A 14 0.58 3.76 -11.86
C TYR A 14 -0.41 3.41 -12.96
N ASN A 15 -0.45 2.15 -13.39
CA ASN A 15 -1.25 1.75 -14.55
C ASN A 15 -2.69 1.38 -14.21
N PHE A 16 -2.95 0.85 -13.01
CA PHE A 16 -4.27 0.33 -12.68
C PHE A 16 -4.99 1.04 -11.53
N ARG A 17 -4.28 1.76 -10.68
CA ARG A 17 -4.89 2.38 -9.50
C ARG A 17 -4.69 3.90 -9.42
N LEU A 18 -4.12 4.50 -10.44
CA LEU A 18 -3.91 5.93 -10.46
C LEU A 18 -5.23 6.71 -10.46
N SER A 19 -6.23 6.24 -11.21
CA SER A 19 -7.55 6.86 -11.24
C SER A 19 -8.23 6.82 -9.86
N LEU A 20 -8.08 5.72 -9.12
CA LEU A 20 -8.59 5.61 -7.75
C LEU A 20 -7.87 6.62 -6.84
N ALA A 21 -6.55 6.71 -6.93
CA ALA A 21 -5.78 7.65 -6.13
C ALA A 21 -6.19 9.10 -6.40
N HIS A 22 -6.35 9.46 -7.66
CA HIS A 22 -6.84 10.81 -8.04
C HIS A 22 -8.25 11.08 -7.50
N SER A 23 -9.14 10.10 -7.61
CA SER A 23 -10.51 10.23 -7.14
C SER A 23 -10.58 10.43 -5.63
N LEU A 24 -9.80 9.67 -4.88
CA LEU A 24 -9.74 9.81 -3.42
C LEU A 24 -9.19 11.18 -3.03
N ARG A 25 -8.14 11.62 -3.70
CA ARG A 25 -7.55 12.95 -3.44
C ARG A 25 -8.53 14.07 -3.77
N ALA A 26 -9.26 13.94 -4.87
CA ALA A 26 -10.27 14.93 -5.28
C ALA A 26 -11.41 15.05 -4.27
N ARG A 27 -11.68 13.97 -3.52
CA ARG A 27 -12.70 13.97 -2.46
C ARG A 27 -12.18 14.47 -1.11
N GLY A 28 -10.95 14.96 -1.08
CA GLY A 28 -10.38 15.55 0.13
C GLY A 28 -9.63 14.56 1.03
N HIS A 29 -9.41 13.33 0.58
CA HIS A 29 -8.64 12.37 1.36
C HIS A 29 -7.14 12.55 1.11
N ALA A 30 -6.34 12.33 2.15
CA ALA A 30 -4.90 12.22 2.00
C ALA A 30 -4.57 10.81 1.51
N VAL A 31 -3.79 10.69 0.45
CA VAL A 31 -3.47 9.41 -0.17
C VAL A 31 -1.98 9.12 -0.05
N VAL A 32 -1.65 7.93 0.48
CA VAL A 32 -0.28 7.43 0.54
C VAL A 32 -0.19 6.20 -0.36
N LEU A 33 0.78 6.16 -1.25
CA LEU A 33 1.00 5.04 -2.15
C LEU A 33 2.23 4.27 -1.69
N VAL A 34 2.10 2.97 -1.53
CA VAL A 34 3.19 2.10 -1.05
C VAL A 34 3.37 0.91 -1.99
N SER A 35 4.58 0.71 -2.43
CA SER A 35 4.97 -0.43 -3.24
C SER A 35 6.47 -0.64 -3.13
N PRO A 36 7.01 -1.78 -3.58
CA PRO A 36 8.45 -1.92 -3.72
C PRO A 36 9.03 -0.84 -4.63
N ASP A 37 10.30 -0.58 -4.49
CA ASP A 37 11.02 0.40 -5.31
C ASP A 37 10.95 0.03 -6.80
N GLY A 38 10.88 1.05 -7.65
CA GLY A 38 10.81 0.86 -9.08
C GLY A 38 10.74 2.20 -9.82
N PRO A 39 10.77 2.16 -11.17
CA PRO A 39 10.87 3.39 -11.99
C PRO A 39 9.61 4.25 -11.95
N TYR A 40 8.46 3.68 -11.58
CA TYR A 40 7.19 4.43 -11.56
C TYR A 40 6.97 5.20 -10.27
N GLY A 41 7.69 4.87 -9.19
CA GLY A 41 7.57 5.59 -7.93
C GLY A 41 7.84 7.08 -8.08
N LYS A 42 8.88 7.43 -8.83
CA LYS A 42 9.20 8.82 -9.12
C LYS A 42 8.06 9.50 -9.89
N ARG A 43 7.46 8.81 -10.86
CA ARG A 43 6.32 9.34 -11.63
C ARG A 43 5.12 9.63 -10.72
N LEU A 44 4.88 8.77 -9.76
CA LEU A 44 3.81 8.97 -8.77
C LEU A 44 4.09 10.20 -7.90
N ARG A 45 5.33 10.38 -7.47
CA ARG A 45 5.75 11.58 -6.73
C ARG A 45 5.61 12.85 -7.56
N ASP A 46 5.95 12.78 -8.83
CA ASP A 46 5.85 13.93 -9.76
C ASP A 46 4.40 14.36 -9.95
N LEU A 47 3.45 13.45 -9.78
CA LEU A 47 2.02 13.76 -9.81
C LEU A 47 1.49 14.32 -8.47
N GLY A 48 2.37 14.50 -7.50
CA GLY A 48 2.02 15.09 -6.21
C GLY A 48 1.57 14.08 -5.16
N PHE A 49 1.72 12.78 -5.41
CA PHE A 49 1.39 11.76 -4.44
C PHE A 49 2.56 11.47 -3.51
N ARG A 50 2.25 11.17 -2.25
CA ARG A 50 3.23 10.63 -1.33
C ARG A 50 3.40 9.14 -1.63
N TRP A 51 4.54 8.78 -2.19
CA TRP A 51 4.88 7.39 -2.46
C TRP A 51 6.04 6.95 -1.58
N ILE A 52 5.91 5.79 -0.96
CA ILE A 52 6.90 5.23 -0.04
C ILE A 52 7.29 3.85 -0.55
N ALA A 53 8.59 3.60 -0.66
CA ALA A 53 9.10 2.30 -1.07
C ALA A 53 9.02 1.30 0.08
N ALA A 54 8.37 0.17 -0.17
CA ALA A 54 8.25 -0.90 0.80
C ALA A 54 9.43 -1.88 0.66
N PRO A 55 9.92 -2.44 1.76
CA PRO A 55 10.98 -3.44 1.73
C PRO A 55 10.44 -4.81 1.34
N LEU A 56 9.72 -4.90 0.23
CA LEU A 56 9.11 -6.13 -0.26
C LEU A 56 9.96 -6.72 -1.38
N ASP A 57 10.39 -7.96 -1.19
CA ASP A 57 11.03 -8.74 -2.24
C ASP A 57 10.02 -9.76 -2.77
N ARG A 58 9.56 -9.55 -3.99
CA ARG A 58 8.57 -10.43 -4.63
C ARG A 58 9.07 -11.84 -4.84
N ARG A 59 10.38 -12.02 -4.86
CA ARG A 59 11.03 -13.32 -5.10
C ARG A 59 11.31 -14.06 -3.80
N SER A 60 11.20 -13.40 -2.68
CA SER A 60 11.54 -14.00 -1.40
C SER A 60 10.41 -14.86 -0.88
N LEU A 61 10.75 -16.08 -0.46
CA LEU A 61 9.87 -16.97 0.28
C LEU A 61 10.29 -17.03 1.75
N ASN A 62 11.12 -16.11 2.19
CA ASN A 62 11.64 -16.10 3.55
C ASN A 62 10.61 -15.52 4.51
N LEU A 63 10.08 -16.36 5.39
CA LEU A 63 9.07 -15.97 6.37
C LEU A 63 9.53 -14.83 7.28
N LEU A 64 10.82 -14.77 7.59
CA LEU A 64 11.35 -13.71 8.42
C LEU A 64 11.26 -12.35 7.73
N ARG A 65 11.55 -12.31 6.44
CA ARG A 65 11.42 -11.08 5.65
C ARG A 65 9.95 -10.65 5.54
N GLU A 66 9.06 -11.61 5.39
CA GLU A 66 7.63 -11.32 5.33
C GLU A 66 7.10 -10.80 6.66
N ALA A 67 7.57 -11.36 7.77
CA ALA A 67 7.22 -10.86 9.10
C ALA A 67 7.74 -9.44 9.31
N ARG A 68 8.95 -9.14 8.85
CA ARG A 68 9.51 -7.79 8.91
C ARG A 68 8.72 -6.80 8.06
N LEU A 69 8.29 -7.22 6.89
CA LEU A 69 7.46 -6.38 6.03
C LEU A 69 6.14 -6.03 6.69
N VAL A 70 5.46 -7.00 7.25
CA VAL A 70 4.19 -6.79 7.95
C VAL A 70 4.40 -5.86 9.15
N HIS A 71 5.45 -6.07 9.92
CA HIS A 71 5.78 -5.22 11.04
C HIS A 71 6.09 -3.78 10.59
N TRP A 72 6.88 -3.65 9.53
CA TRP A 72 7.19 -2.35 8.92
C TRP A 72 5.92 -1.62 8.47
N LEU A 73 5.03 -2.35 7.80
CA LEU A 73 3.78 -1.78 7.32
C LEU A 73 2.89 -1.34 8.51
N GLY A 74 2.80 -2.15 9.55
CA GLY A 74 2.04 -1.81 10.75
C GLY A 74 2.56 -0.54 11.41
N ARG A 75 3.88 -0.39 11.50
CA ARG A 75 4.50 0.83 12.03
C ARG A 75 4.22 2.03 11.13
N LEU A 76 4.31 1.83 9.81
CA LEU A 76 4.01 2.91 8.85
C LEU A 76 2.57 3.38 9.00
N LEU A 77 1.63 2.46 9.10
CA LEU A 77 0.21 2.80 9.30
C LEU A 77 0.01 3.64 10.55
N ARG A 78 0.72 3.32 11.60
CA ARG A 78 0.65 4.05 12.87
C ARG A 78 1.33 5.41 12.78
N ASP A 79 2.54 5.46 12.23
CA ASP A 79 3.34 6.68 12.13
C ASP A 79 2.70 7.71 11.19
N GLU A 80 2.11 7.24 10.11
CA GLU A 80 1.41 8.10 9.14
C GLU A 80 -0.02 8.40 9.55
N LYS A 81 -0.49 7.82 10.64
CA LYS A 81 -1.87 8.01 11.13
C LYS A 81 -2.91 7.66 10.04
N VAL A 82 -2.71 6.51 9.42
CA VAL A 82 -3.58 6.01 8.36
C VAL A 82 -4.90 5.55 8.95
N ASP A 83 -6.00 5.90 8.32
CA ASP A 83 -7.36 5.49 8.73
C ASP A 83 -7.79 4.21 8.04
N LEU A 84 -7.38 4.03 6.79
CA LEU A 84 -7.76 2.87 5.99
C LEU A 84 -6.60 2.45 5.10
N VAL A 85 -6.30 1.16 5.06
CA VAL A 85 -5.32 0.57 4.16
C VAL A 85 -6.04 -0.33 3.14
N HIS A 86 -5.73 -0.15 1.87
CA HIS A 86 -6.27 -0.95 0.78
C HIS A 86 -5.13 -1.73 0.13
N GLY A 87 -5.12 -3.05 0.30
CA GLY A 87 -4.13 -3.94 -0.30
C GLY A 87 -4.65 -4.53 -1.60
N PHE A 88 -3.83 -4.47 -2.64
CA PHE A 88 -4.15 -5.01 -3.96
C PHE A 88 -3.35 -6.28 -4.20
N THR A 89 -3.94 -7.25 -4.83
CA THR A 89 -3.46 -8.62 -4.98
C THR A 89 -3.58 -9.41 -3.66
N ILE A 90 -3.58 -10.72 -3.75
CA ILE A 90 -3.80 -11.58 -2.58
C ILE A 90 -2.75 -11.33 -1.50
N LYS A 91 -1.49 -11.30 -1.88
CA LYS A 91 -0.38 -11.14 -0.94
C LYS A 91 -0.47 -9.79 -0.19
N CYS A 92 -0.68 -8.72 -0.93
CA CYS A 92 -0.78 -7.38 -0.33
C CYS A 92 -2.05 -7.23 0.51
N ALA A 93 -3.16 -7.85 0.11
CA ALA A 93 -4.39 -7.82 0.88
C ALA A 93 -4.21 -8.51 2.23
N VAL A 94 -3.54 -9.65 2.27
CA VAL A 94 -3.25 -10.37 3.51
C VAL A 94 -2.32 -9.54 4.41
N TYR A 95 -1.25 -9.00 3.84
CA TYR A 95 -0.31 -8.18 4.61
C TYR A 95 -0.97 -6.92 5.17
N ALA A 96 -1.82 -6.28 4.37
CA ALA A 96 -2.56 -5.11 4.80
C ALA A 96 -3.50 -5.44 5.98
N ALA A 97 -4.18 -6.56 5.90
CA ALA A 97 -5.08 -6.99 6.97
C ALA A 97 -4.33 -7.23 8.28
N VAL A 98 -3.22 -7.95 8.22
CA VAL A 98 -2.41 -8.25 9.41
C VAL A 98 -1.79 -6.96 9.97
N ALA A 99 -1.24 -6.12 9.11
CA ALA A 99 -0.63 -4.87 9.53
C ALA A 99 -1.65 -3.92 10.17
N ALA A 100 -2.86 -3.86 9.63
CA ALA A 100 -3.95 -3.05 10.20
C ALA A 100 -4.30 -3.50 11.61
N ARG A 101 -4.35 -4.80 11.85
CA ARG A 101 -4.59 -5.34 13.18
C ARG A 101 -3.45 -5.01 14.14
N LEU A 102 -2.22 -5.09 13.69
CA LEU A 102 -1.06 -4.75 14.51
C LEU A 102 -1.01 -3.25 14.85
N ALA A 103 -1.42 -2.41 13.92
CA ALA A 103 -1.45 -0.97 14.12
C ALA A 103 -2.56 -0.52 15.07
N GLY A 104 -3.66 -1.27 15.13
CA GLY A 104 -4.82 -0.90 15.95
C GLY A 104 -5.90 -0.25 15.08
N ASN A 105 -6.32 0.93 15.35
CA ASN A 105 -7.47 1.61 14.77
C ASN A 105 -7.40 1.89 13.25
N VAL A 106 -7.04 0.88 12.45
CA VAL A 106 -6.95 1.00 11.00
C VAL A 106 -7.91 0.02 10.34
N ALA A 107 -8.80 0.52 9.51
CA ALA A 107 -9.66 -0.33 8.69
C ALA A 107 -8.86 -0.87 7.51
N TYR A 108 -9.25 -2.03 6.98
CA TYR A 108 -8.60 -2.54 5.79
C TYR A 108 -9.62 -3.01 4.75
N VAL A 109 -9.20 -2.89 3.48
CA VAL A 109 -9.95 -3.41 2.34
C VAL A 109 -8.97 -4.23 1.50
N GLY A 110 -9.36 -5.43 1.12
CA GLY A 110 -8.58 -6.27 0.23
C GLY A 110 -9.24 -6.34 -1.13
N ALA A 111 -8.51 -6.03 -2.18
CA ALA A 111 -8.94 -6.28 -3.55
C ALA A 111 -8.17 -7.48 -4.07
N VAL A 112 -8.86 -8.60 -4.17
CA VAL A 112 -8.30 -9.80 -4.78
C VAL A 112 -8.55 -9.66 -6.26
N GLY A 113 -7.63 -9.07 -6.92
CA GLY A 113 -7.68 -8.63 -8.29
C GLY A 113 -8.44 -9.50 -9.23
N GLY A 114 -9.70 -9.27 -9.28
CA GLY A 114 -10.55 -9.84 -10.27
C GLY A 114 -10.36 -11.29 -10.48
N LEU A 115 -9.82 -12.00 -9.54
CA LEU A 115 -9.49 -13.32 -9.81
C LEU A 115 -8.99 -13.44 -11.13
N GLY A 116 -8.55 -12.55 -11.31
CA GLY A 116 -7.69 -12.27 -12.18
C GLY A 116 -6.93 -11.17 -11.89
#